data_eb19e500f4d80eba7195d2cea35d054f
#
_entry.id   eb19e500f4d80eba7195d2cea35d054f
#
_cell.length_a   1.000
_cell.length_b   1.000
_cell.length_c   1.000
_cell.angle_alpha   90.00
_cell.angle_beta   90.00
_cell.angle_gamma   90.00
#
_symmetry.space_group_name_H-M   'P 1'
#
loop_
_entity.id
_entity.type
_entity.pdbx_description
1 polymer ?
#
loop_
_entity_poly.entity_id
_entity_poly.type
_entity_poly.pdbx_seq_one_letter_code
_entity_poly.pdbx_strand_id
1 'polypeptide(L)'
;MTQWFVKDLSKLTGVSVQTLHHYDRISLLKPALRRSNGYRIYSEKDLLKLQQIIALKFFGFELSQIKTLLSEERHALNHFEAQAQVLEQKAAACTSGAKTLRSIIDSVDINQSIPWETIIQLIEVYKMAEHLEHDWVKEIFTPGELKQYVAFEKEMKTNNKAEFEKQWHQLLDELKQNMKHDPDSTIGIQTGKNYMEWVNSVYGKKYAHLRTKKWEKGFGEGKGLEDIGLTAEIMTWLEKALDAYWKDRLYSILEQVGKAPASTVLTLWNKALDDMYGEETSRKYAVCDIALNDDKVSPEAKAWLKSILDVYKM
;
A
#
# COMPACT_ATOMS: atom_id res chain seq x y z
N MET A 1 -46.59 -34.91 -5.25
CA MET A 1 -45.57 -33.90 -5.62
C MET A 1 -46.25 -32.55 -5.68
N THR A 2 -45.80 -31.62 -4.89
CA THR A 2 -46.34 -30.25 -4.84
C THR A 2 -45.99 -29.51 -6.13
N GLN A 3 -46.94 -28.79 -6.68
CA GLN A 3 -46.76 -28.01 -7.91
C GLN A 3 -47.27 -26.59 -7.72
N TRP A 4 -46.59 -25.62 -8.35
CA TRP A 4 -46.94 -24.20 -8.24
C TRP A 4 -47.14 -23.59 -9.61
N PHE A 5 -48.20 -22.79 -9.74
CA PHE A 5 -48.28 -21.84 -10.84
C PHE A 5 -47.25 -20.71 -10.64
N VAL A 6 -46.88 -20.03 -11.71
CA VAL A 6 -45.86 -18.96 -11.67
C VAL A 6 -46.16 -17.90 -10.62
N LYS A 7 -47.43 -17.54 -10.38
CA LYS A 7 -47.84 -16.54 -9.39
C LYS A 7 -47.61 -17.06 -7.95
N ASP A 8 -47.89 -18.34 -7.72
CA ASP A 8 -47.75 -18.96 -6.41
C ASP A 8 -46.25 -19.15 -6.07
N LEU A 9 -45.44 -19.58 -7.05
CA LEU A 9 -44.00 -19.66 -6.92
C LEU A 9 -43.37 -18.28 -6.65
N SER A 10 -43.86 -17.24 -7.34
CA SER A 10 -43.44 -15.85 -7.13
C SER A 10 -43.72 -15.40 -5.70
N LYS A 11 -44.90 -15.64 -5.15
CA LYS A 11 -45.28 -15.32 -3.77
C LYS A 11 -44.42 -16.08 -2.75
N LEU A 12 -44.18 -17.37 -3.00
CA LEU A 12 -43.42 -18.24 -2.11
C LEU A 12 -41.94 -17.81 -2.01
N THR A 13 -41.34 -17.38 -3.11
CA THR A 13 -39.89 -17.16 -3.22
C THR A 13 -39.48 -15.68 -3.21
N GLY A 14 -40.44 -14.75 -3.32
CA GLY A 14 -40.18 -13.32 -3.48
C GLY A 14 -39.66 -12.93 -4.87
N VAL A 15 -39.47 -13.87 -5.78
CA VAL A 15 -39.00 -13.60 -7.15
C VAL A 15 -40.17 -13.16 -8.02
N SER A 16 -40.04 -12.04 -8.73
CA SER A 16 -41.12 -11.52 -9.55
C SER A 16 -41.51 -12.49 -10.68
N VAL A 17 -42.80 -12.49 -11.05
CA VAL A 17 -43.30 -13.26 -12.19
C VAL A 17 -42.51 -12.94 -13.47
N GLN A 18 -42.15 -11.67 -13.67
CA GLN A 18 -41.37 -11.22 -14.81
C GLN A 18 -39.97 -11.85 -14.82
N THR A 19 -39.32 -11.94 -13.66
CA THR A 19 -38.01 -12.57 -13.47
C THR A 19 -38.09 -14.07 -13.76
N LEU A 20 -39.13 -14.76 -13.27
CA LEU A 20 -39.37 -16.19 -13.57
C LEU A 20 -39.59 -16.44 -15.07
N HIS A 21 -40.32 -15.56 -15.75
CA HIS A 21 -40.46 -15.62 -17.21
C HIS A 21 -39.13 -15.35 -17.94
N HIS A 22 -38.31 -14.46 -17.41
CA HIS A 22 -36.98 -14.22 -17.95
C HIS A 22 -36.09 -15.45 -17.80
N TYR A 23 -36.05 -16.08 -16.62
CA TYR A 23 -35.26 -17.29 -16.37
C TYR A 23 -35.67 -18.46 -17.26
N ASP A 24 -36.96 -18.62 -17.52
CA ASP A 24 -37.46 -19.60 -18.49
C ASP A 24 -36.98 -19.28 -19.92
N ARG A 25 -37.05 -18.01 -20.36
CA ARG A 25 -36.63 -17.58 -21.70
C ARG A 25 -35.15 -17.84 -21.96
N ILE A 26 -34.29 -17.58 -20.97
CA ILE A 26 -32.84 -17.81 -21.08
C ILE A 26 -32.44 -19.25 -20.75
N SER A 27 -33.42 -20.12 -20.52
CA SER A 27 -33.23 -21.53 -20.15
C SER A 27 -32.42 -21.75 -18.88
N LEU A 28 -32.49 -20.82 -17.93
CA LEU A 28 -31.89 -20.95 -16.61
C LEU A 28 -32.78 -21.74 -15.66
N LEU A 29 -34.11 -21.46 -15.68
CA LEU A 29 -35.12 -22.21 -14.94
C LEU A 29 -36.33 -22.50 -15.88
N LYS A 30 -36.45 -23.71 -16.35
CA LYS A 30 -37.59 -24.15 -17.18
C LYS A 30 -38.68 -24.72 -16.29
N PRO A 31 -40.00 -24.44 -16.57
CA PRO A 31 -41.08 -25.07 -15.84
C PRO A 31 -41.14 -26.57 -16.17
N ALA A 32 -41.50 -27.40 -15.18
CA ALA A 32 -41.65 -28.84 -15.36
C ALA A 32 -42.74 -29.19 -16.40
N LEU A 33 -43.79 -28.36 -16.46
CA LEU A 33 -44.90 -28.55 -17.40
C LEU A 33 -45.42 -27.20 -17.91
N ARG A 34 -45.82 -27.17 -19.17
CA ARG A 34 -46.67 -26.13 -19.78
C ARG A 34 -48.01 -26.72 -20.17
N ARG A 35 -49.10 -26.16 -19.66
CA ARG A 35 -50.45 -26.56 -20.07
C ARG A 35 -50.74 -26.08 -21.49
N SER A 36 -51.77 -26.66 -22.12
CA SER A 36 -52.22 -26.28 -23.46
C SER A 36 -52.60 -24.80 -23.61
N ASN A 37 -53.02 -24.16 -22.50
CA ASN A 37 -53.31 -22.73 -22.41
C ASN A 37 -52.08 -21.85 -22.12
N GLY A 38 -50.85 -22.40 -22.17
CA GLY A 38 -49.61 -21.67 -21.98
C GLY A 38 -49.16 -21.46 -20.52
N TYR A 39 -49.95 -21.87 -19.51
CA TYR A 39 -49.62 -21.72 -18.11
C TYR A 39 -48.42 -22.57 -17.72
N ARG A 40 -47.46 -21.95 -16.99
CA ARG A 40 -46.25 -22.58 -16.46
C ARG A 40 -46.54 -23.21 -15.11
N ILE A 41 -46.13 -24.46 -14.94
CA ILE A 41 -46.21 -25.20 -13.69
C ILE A 41 -44.80 -25.63 -13.30
N TYR A 42 -44.42 -25.31 -12.08
CA TYR A 42 -43.12 -25.63 -11.48
C TYR A 42 -43.26 -26.73 -10.44
N SER A 43 -42.29 -27.64 -10.42
CA SER A 43 -42.20 -28.74 -9.47
C SER A 43 -41.31 -28.39 -8.26
N GLU A 44 -41.25 -29.31 -7.29
CA GLU A 44 -40.32 -29.21 -6.15
C GLU A 44 -38.82 -29.11 -6.61
N LYS A 45 -38.46 -29.84 -7.67
CA LYS A 45 -37.13 -29.76 -8.27
C LYS A 45 -36.84 -28.38 -8.85
N ASP A 46 -37.83 -27.75 -9.45
CA ASP A 46 -37.69 -26.39 -9.98
C ASP A 46 -37.60 -25.37 -8.86
N LEU A 47 -38.31 -25.57 -7.75
CA LEU A 47 -38.19 -24.73 -6.56
C LEU A 47 -36.77 -24.82 -5.96
N LEU A 48 -36.22 -26.03 -5.82
CA LEU A 48 -34.84 -26.21 -5.31
C LEU A 48 -33.84 -25.51 -6.25
N LYS A 49 -33.99 -25.67 -7.56
CA LYS A 49 -33.13 -24.98 -8.53
C LYS A 49 -33.26 -23.45 -8.44
N LEU A 50 -34.49 -22.95 -8.23
CA LEU A 50 -34.70 -21.51 -8.01
C LEU A 50 -34.01 -21.01 -6.75
N GLN A 51 -34.05 -21.77 -5.65
CA GLN A 51 -33.34 -21.44 -4.42
C GLN A 51 -31.83 -21.37 -4.64
N GLN A 52 -31.24 -22.30 -5.40
CA GLN A 52 -29.82 -22.24 -5.80
C GLN A 52 -29.50 -20.97 -6.60
N ILE A 53 -30.37 -20.62 -7.58
CA ILE A 53 -30.20 -19.36 -8.35
C ILE A 53 -30.25 -18.14 -7.44
N ILE A 54 -31.20 -18.08 -6.50
CA ILE A 54 -31.33 -16.96 -5.55
C ILE A 54 -30.07 -16.83 -4.70
N ALA A 55 -29.57 -17.94 -4.14
CA ALA A 55 -28.36 -17.96 -3.33
C ALA A 55 -27.14 -17.48 -4.12
N LEU A 56 -26.94 -17.98 -5.34
CA LEU A 56 -25.81 -17.56 -6.18
C LEU A 56 -25.92 -16.08 -6.60
N LYS A 57 -27.15 -15.60 -6.88
CA LYS A 57 -27.40 -14.17 -7.14
C LYS A 57 -27.07 -13.30 -5.92
N PHE A 58 -27.38 -13.76 -4.72
CA PHE A 58 -27.02 -13.05 -3.48
C PHE A 58 -25.50 -12.83 -3.36
N PHE A 59 -24.70 -13.81 -3.75
CA PHE A 59 -23.24 -13.69 -3.82
C PHE A 59 -22.72 -12.92 -5.03
N GLY A 60 -23.61 -12.40 -5.88
CA GLY A 60 -23.24 -11.52 -7.00
C GLY A 60 -22.86 -12.24 -8.29
N PHE A 61 -23.12 -13.56 -8.41
CA PHE A 61 -22.88 -14.26 -9.68
C PHE A 61 -23.79 -13.75 -10.81
N GLU A 62 -23.22 -13.63 -12.01
CA GLU A 62 -23.96 -13.34 -13.23
C GLU A 62 -24.84 -14.52 -13.64
N LEU A 63 -25.97 -14.28 -14.35
CA LEU A 63 -26.89 -15.37 -14.76
C LEU A 63 -26.22 -16.40 -15.68
N SER A 64 -25.26 -15.98 -16.49
CA SER A 64 -24.43 -16.85 -17.33
C SER A 64 -23.56 -17.80 -16.49
N GLN A 65 -22.89 -17.27 -15.49
CA GLN A 65 -22.07 -18.05 -14.54
C GLN A 65 -22.92 -19.04 -13.74
N ILE A 66 -24.08 -18.58 -13.24
CA ILE A 66 -25.05 -19.46 -12.55
C ILE A 66 -25.48 -20.61 -13.42
N LYS A 67 -25.74 -20.36 -14.70
CA LYS A 67 -26.13 -21.42 -15.65
C LYS A 67 -25.05 -22.48 -15.80
N THR A 68 -23.78 -22.06 -15.92
CA THR A 68 -22.62 -22.96 -15.99
C THR A 68 -22.46 -23.74 -14.68
N LEU A 69 -22.51 -23.07 -13.54
CA LEU A 69 -22.40 -23.70 -12.21
C LEU A 69 -23.45 -24.78 -11.96
N LEU A 70 -24.70 -24.53 -12.36
CA LEU A 70 -25.79 -25.48 -12.20
C LEU A 70 -25.75 -26.65 -13.22
N SER A 71 -24.92 -26.54 -14.25
CA SER A 71 -24.71 -27.60 -15.25
C SER A 71 -23.42 -28.41 -15.04
N GLU A 72 -22.40 -27.83 -14.40
CA GLU A 72 -21.07 -28.42 -14.24
C GLU A 72 -20.63 -28.38 -12.76
N GLU A 73 -21.06 -29.32 -11.94
CA GLU A 73 -20.78 -29.36 -10.50
C GLU A 73 -19.28 -29.52 -10.16
N ARG A 74 -18.48 -30.09 -11.09
CA ARG A 74 -17.08 -30.46 -10.83
C ARG A 74 -16.14 -29.24 -10.59
N HIS A 75 -16.50 -28.04 -11.07
CA HIS A 75 -15.68 -26.84 -10.95
C HIS A 75 -16.32 -25.74 -10.09
N ALA A 76 -17.40 -26.06 -9.38
CA ALA A 76 -18.13 -25.08 -8.59
C ALA A 76 -17.27 -24.37 -7.54
N LEU A 77 -16.36 -25.09 -6.88
CA LEU A 77 -15.46 -24.53 -5.87
C LEU A 77 -14.49 -23.47 -6.43
N ASN A 78 -13.97 -23.68 -7.65
CA ASN A 78 -13.10 -22.69 -8.30
C ASN A 78 -13.87 -21.39 -8.62
N HIS A 79 -15.14 -21.51 -9.00
CA HIS A 79 -16.00 -20.35 -9.24
C HIS A 79 -16.36 -19.62 -7.94
N PHE A 80 -16.55 -20.34 -6.83
CA PHE A 80 -16.78 -19.73 -5.52
C PHE A 80 -15.53 -18.99 -5.04
N GLU A 81 -14.34 -19.57 -5.21
CA GLU A 81 -13.07 -18.94 -4.86
C GLU A 81 -12.87 -17.64 -5.66
N ALA A 82 -13.04 -17.70 -6.99
CA ALA A 82 -12.93 -16.52 -7.84
C ALA A 82 -13.95 -15.42 -7.44
N GLN A 83 -15.19 -15.81 -7.08
CA GLN A 83 -16.20 -14.84 -6.64
C GLN A 83 -15.88 -14.26 -5.26
N ALA A 84 -15.33 -15.05 -4.34
CA ALA A 84 -14.85 -14.57 -3.04
C ALA A 84 -13.78 -13.49 -3.23
N GLN A 85 -12.78 -13.73 -4.08
CA GLN A 85 -11.74 -12.74 -4.41
C GLN A 85 -12.31 -11.44 -4.99
N VAL A 86 -13.33 -11.54 -5.89
CA VAL A 86 -14.02 -10.35 -6.43
C VAL A 86 -14.74 -9.57 -5.33
N LEU A 87 -15.38 -10.26 -4.38
CA LEU A 87 -16.06 -9.62 -3.25
C LEU A 87 -15.07 -8.97 -2.28
N GLU A 88 -13.95 -9.61 -2.01
CA GLU A 88 -12.86 -9.06 -1.19
C GLU A 88 -12.26 -7.79 -1.82
N GLN A 89 -12.01 -7.81 -3.13
CA GLN A 89 -11.56 -6.62 -3.86
C GLN A 89 -12.58 -5.47 -3.78
N LYS A 90 -13.88 -5.76 -3.94
CA LYS A 90 -14.95 -4.76 -3.78
C LYS A 90 -15.00 -4.22 -2.34
N ALA A 91 -14.87 -5.07 -1.34
CA ALA A 91 -14.84 -4.66 0.07
C ALA A 91 -13.64 -3.74 0.36
N ALA A 92 -12.46 -4.07 -0.16
CA ALA A 92 -11.27 -3.24 -0.06
C ALA A 92 -11.48 -1.87 -0.74
N ALA A 93 -12.05 -1.85 -1.96
CA ALA A 93 -12.36 -0.61 -2.66
C ALA A 93 -13.38 0.27 -1.91
N CYS A 94 -14.44 -0.33 -1.36
CA CYS A 94 -15.41 0.38 -0.52
C CYS A 94 -14.77 0.95 0.75
N THR A 95 -13.89 0.18 1.39
CA THR A 95 -13.17 0.61 2.60
C THR A 95 -12.24 1.79 2.28
N SER A 96 -11.50 1.71 1.16
CA SER A 96 -10.65 2.80 0.67
C SER A 96 -11.46 4.06 0.38
N GLY A 97 -12.59 3.93 -0.31
CA GLY A 97 -13.50 5.04 -0.59
C GLY A 97 -14.04 5.70 0.68
N ALA A 98 -14.40 4.91 1.69
CA ALA A 98 -14.87 5.44 2.99
C ALA A 98 -13.75 6.20 3.74
N LYS A 99 -12.51 5.71 3.71
CA LYS A 99 -11.35 6.40 4.29
C LYS A 99 -11.09 7.73 3.58
N THR A 100 -11.17 7.74 2.25
CA THR A 100 -11.03 8.96 1.43
C THR A 100 -12.06 10.02 1.81
N LEU A 101 -13.35 9.62 1.92
CA LEU A 101 -14.41 10.53 2.31
C LEU A 101 -14.20 11.11 3.72
N ARG A 102 -13.72 10.30 4.67
CA ARG A 102 -13.39 10.77 6.02
C ARG A 102 -12.24 11.79 5.98
N SER A 103 -11.17 11.51 5.25
CA SER A 103 -10.05 12.45 5.09
C SER A 103 -10.50 13.79 4.48
N ILE A 104 -11.44 13.77 3.53
CA ILE A 104 -12.06 14.99 2.97
C ILE A 104 -12.84 15.73 4.06
N ILE A 105 -13.68 15.03 4.84
CA ILE A 105 -14.48 15.63 5.93
C ILE A 105 -13.56 16.28 6.95
N ASP A 106 -12.50 15.60 7.36
CA ASP A 106 -11.54 16.08 8.36
C ASP A 106 -10.71 17.30 7.87
N SER A 107 -10.56 17.45 6.56
CA SER A 107 -9.82 18.56 5.95
C SER A 107 -10.64 19.84 5.71
N VAL A 108 -11.97 19.75 5.85
CA VAL A 108 -12.89 20.88 5.59
C VAL A 108 -13.32 21.51 6.91
N ASP A 109 -13.06 22.80 7.08
CA ASP A 109 -13.61 23.57 8.20
C ASP A 109 -15.14 23.74 8.00
N ILE A 110 -15.93 23.27 8.98
CA ILE A 110 -17.41 23.23 8.95
C ILE A 110 -18.04 24.62 8.74
N ASN A 111 -17.27 25.68 9.01
CA ASN A 111 -17.73 27.07 8.89
C ASN A 111 -17.41 27.74 7.52
N GLN A 112 -16.76 27.04 6.61
CA GLN A 112 -16.41 27.54 5.29
C GLN A 112 -17.23 26.86 4.20
N SER A 113 -17.42 27.55 3.06
CA SER A 113 -18.02 26.94 1.87
C SER A 113 -17.18 25.77 1.39
N ILE A 114 -17.82 24.67 1.00
CA ILE A 114 -17.14 23.47 0.51
C ILE A 114 -16.19 23.83 -0.63
N PRO A 115 -14.87 23.61 -0.46
CA PRO A 115 -13.88 23.93 -1.50
C PRO A 115 -13.88 22.83 -2.58
N TRP A 116 -14.86 22.88 -3.50
CA TRP A 116 -15.05 21.85 -4.52
C TRP A 116 -13.81 21.58 -5.37
N GLU A 117 -13.00 22.59 -5.68
CA GLU A 117 -11.74 22.38 -6.41
C GLU A 117 -10.77 21.48 -5.64
N THR A 118 -10.61 21.72 -4.33
CA THR A 118 -9.77 20.90 -3.45
C THR A 118 -10.31 19.46 -3.36
N ILE A 119 -11.62 19.30 -3.25
CA ILE A 119 -12.27 17.97 -3.19
C ILE A 119 -12.08 17.22 -4.50
N ILE A 120 -12.27 17.86 -5.65
CA ILE A 120 -12.04 17.22 -6.96
C ILE A 120 -10.59 16.79 -7.11
N GLN A 121 -9.62 17.64 -6.74
CA GLN A 121 -8.20 17.29 -6.76
C GLN A 121 -7.88 16.08 -5.85
N LEU A 122 -8.46 16.04 -4.65
CA LEU A 122 -8.32 14.91 -3.73
C LEU A 122 -8.85 13.61 -4.34
N ILE A 123 -10.05 13.64 -4.92
CA ILE A 123 -10.66 12.49 -5.58
C ILE A 123 -9.78 12.00 -6.74
N GLU A 124 -9.21 12.91 -7.54
CA GLU A 124 -8.30 12.55 -8.63
C GLU A 124 -7.02 11.89 -8.12
N VAL A 125 -6.43 12.40 -7.04
CA VAL A 125 -5.24 11.79 -6.40
C VAL A 125 -5.56 10.37 -5.91
N TYR A 126 -6.68 10.18 -5.25
CA TYR A 126 -7.08 8.85 -4.77
C TYR A 126 -7.40 7.88 -5.90
N LYS A 127 -8.02 8.33 -7.00
CA LYS A 127 -8.21 7.50 -8.21
C LYS A 127 -6.88 7.10 -8.83
N MET A 128 -5.92 8.02 -8.93
CA MET A 128 -4.56 7.68 -9.40
C MET A 128 -3.87 6.67 -8.50
N ALA A 129 -4.11 6.75 -7.19
CA ALA A 129 -3.57 5.85 -6.19
C ALA A 129 -4.31 4.49 -6.09
N GLU A 130 -5.44 4.32 -6.78
CA GLU A 130 -6.22 3.06 -6.78
C GLU A 130 -5.41 1.87 -7.31
N HIS A 131 -4.43 2.13 -8.17
CA HIS A 131 -3.55 1.13 -8.78
C HIS A 131 -2.20 0.96 -8.07
N LEU A 132 -2.02 1.56 -6.88
CA LEU A 132 -0.82 1.31 -6.07
C LEU A 132 -0.79 -0.14 -5.59
N GLU A 133 0.39 -0.73 -5.61
CA GLU A 133 0.63 -2.13 -5.25
C GLU A 133 0.26 -2.44 -3.79
N HIS A 134 0.35 -1.42 -2.90
CA HIS A 134 0.11 -1.57 -1.47
C HIS A 134 -0.88 -0.53 -0.94
N ASP A 135 -2.03 -0.98 -0.48
CA ASP A 135 -3.10 -0.10 0.03
C ASP A 135 -2.72 0.71 1.29
N TRP A 136 -1.87 0.14 2.17
CA TRP A 136 -1.41 0.83 3.39
C TRP A 136 -0.61 2.12 3.10
N VAL A 137 -0.03 2.24 1.91
CA VAL A 137 0.68 3.45 1.46
C VAL A 137 -0.25 4.66 1.42
N LYS A 138 -1.54 4.45 1.10
CA LYS A 138 -2.57 5.50 1.08
C LYS A 138 -2.88 6.05 2.46
N GLU A 139 -2.61 5.26 3.51
CA GLU A 139 -2.89 5.64 4.90
C GLU A 139 -1.81 6.54 5.50
N ILE A 140 -0.58 6.42 5.03
CA ILE A 140 0.57 7.12 5.61
C ILE A 140 0.88 8.45 4.92
N PHE A 141 0.54 8.59 3.64
CA PHE A 141 0.85 9.79 2.86
C PHE A 141 -0.29 10.80 2.87
N THR A 142 0.04 12.08 2.98
CA THR A 142 -0.89 13.18 2.67
C THR A 142 -1.25 13.14 1.18
N PRO A 143 -2.35 13.77 0.76
CA PRO A 143 -2.72 13.80 -0.67
C PRO A 143 -1.61 14.32 -1.60
N GLY A 144 -0.86 15.33 -1.17
CA GLY A 144 0.28 15.87 -1.92
C GLY A 144 1.43 14.87 -2.06
N GLU A 145 1.79 14.21 -0.96
CA GLU A 145 2.81 13.16 -0.94
C GLU A 145 2.36 11.92 -1.73
N LEU A 146 1.08 11.56 -1.65
CA LEU A 146 0.52 10.44 -2.38
C LEU A 146 0.62 10.68 -3.91
N LYS A 147 0.34 11.90 -4.37
CA LYS A 147 0.54 12.30 -5.77
C LYS A 147 2.00 12.12 -6.21
N GLN A 148 2.94 12.54 -5.36
CA GLN A 148 4.37 12.37 -5.62
C GLN A 148 4.77 10.88 -5.62
N TYR A 149 4.21 10.07 -4.70
CA TYR A 149 4.48 8.64 -4.63
C TYR A 149 3.96 7.89 -5.87
N VAL A 150 2.77 8.22 -6.36
CA VAL A 150 2.24 7.68 -7.62
C VAL A 150 3.16 8.02 -8.81
N ALA A 151 3.66 9.26 -8.86
CA ALA A 151 4.62 9.66 -9.89
C ALA A 151 5.94 8.86 -9.79
N PHE A 152 6.46 8.69 -8.56
CA PHE A 152 7.63 7.87 -8.28
C PHE A 152 7.45 6.42 -8.74
N GLU A 153 6.34 5.75 -8.37
CA GLU A 153 6.10 4.37 -8.82
C GLU A 153 5.99 4.24 -10.33
N LYS A 154 5.40 5.23 -10.99
CA LYS A 154 5.31 5.26 -12.46
C LYS A 154 6.70 5.38 -13.09
N GLU A 155 7.56 6.23 -12.56
CA GLU A 155 8.97 6.37 -13.00
C GLU A 155 9.71 5.04 -12.79
N MET A 156 9.52 4.37 -11.66
CA MET A 156 10.14 3.07 -11.33
C MET A 156 9.68 1.94 -12.26
N LYS A 157 8.38 1.81 -12.52
CA LYS A 157 7.84 0.78 -13.44
C LYS A 157 8.36 0.92 -14.87
N THR A 158 8.70 2.14 -15.26
CA THR A 158 9.25 2.42 -16.61
C THR A 158 10.75 2.12 -16.68
N ASN A 159 11.49 2.21 -15.57
CA ASN A 159 12.95 2.17 -15.51
C ASN A 159 13.51 0.84 -14.97
N ASN A 160 13.07 -0.33 -15.49
CA ASN A 160 13.75 -1.61 -15.22
C ASN A 160 13.36 -2.34 -13.90
N LYS A 161 12.06 -2.64 -13.75
CA LYS A 161 11.49 -3.37 -12.59
C LYS A 161 12.26 -4.67 -12.28
N ALA A 162 12.66 -5.44 -13.27
CA ALA A 162 13.36 -6.72 -13.10
C ALA A 162 14.75 -6.56 -12.45
N GLU A 163 15.51 -5.52 -12.82
CA GLU A 163 16.81 -5.24 -12.20
C GLU A 163 16.65 -4.78 -10.74
N PHE A 164 15.64 -3.97 -10.47
CA PHE A 164 15.29 -3.54 -9.11
C PHE A 164 14.95 -4.75 -8.21
N GLU A 165 14.09 -5.64 -8.67
CA GLU A 165 13.71 -6.85 -7.93
C GLU A 165 14.92 -7.76 -7.66
N LYS A 166 15.80 -7.92 -8.64
CA LYS A 166 17.03 -8.68 -8.50
C LYS A 166 17.96 -8.08 -7.42
N GLN A 167 18.18 -6.76 -7.48
CA GLN A 167 19.03 -6.06 -6.50
C GLN A 167 18.42 -6.12 -5.10
N TRP A 168 17.10 -5.99 -4.98
CA TRP A 168 16.39 -6.15 -3.71
C TRP A 168 16.60 -7.54 -3.11
N HIS A 169 16.43 -8.60 -3.90
CA HIS A 169 16.64 -9.96 -3.42
C HIS A 169 18.09 -10.20 -2.94
N GLN A 170 19.07 -9.69 -3.67
CA GLN A 170 20.49 -9.78 -3.26
C GLN A 170 20.72 -9.06 -1.93
N LEU A 171 20.16 -7.86 -1.77
CA LEU A 171 20.27 -7.10 -0.52
C LEU A 171 19.57 -7.79 0.65
N LEU A 172 18.41 -8.38 0.41
CA LEU A 172 17.67 -9.13 1.41
C LEU A 172 18.43 -10.39 1.88
N ASP A 173 19.09 -11.09 0.95
CA ASP A 173 19.94 -12.25 1.28
C ASP A 173 21.17 -11.81 2.09
N GLU A 174 21.81 -10.69 1.74
CA GLU A 174 22.90 -10.09 2.51
C GLU A 174 22.44 -9.73 3.94
N LEU A 175 21.30 -9.09 4.10
CA LEU A 175 20.71 -8.79 5.40
C LEU A 175 20.53 -10.05 6.25
N LYS A 176 19.89 -11.09 5.70
CA LYS A 176 19.67 -12.38 6.40
C LYS A 176 20.97 -13.06 6.82
N GLN A 177 22.00 -12.99 5.98
CA GLN A 177 23.30 -13.58 6.30
C GLN A 177 24.04 -12.81 7.41
N ASN A 178 23.89 -11.48 7.44
CA ASN A 178 24.63 -10.61 8.33
C ASN A 178 23.97 -10.37 9.69
N MET A 179 22.68 -10.71 9.85
CA MET A 179 21.96 -10.60 11.13
C MET A 179 22.58 -11.37 12.30
N LYS A 180 23.43 -12.36 12.03
CA LYS A 180 24.19 -13.09 13.06
C LYS A 180 25.31 -12.26 13.70
N HIS A 181 25.68 -11.13 13.09
CA HIS A 181 26.70 -10.22 13.60
C HIS A 181 26.05 -9.08 14.37
N ASP A 182 26.82 -8.47 15.27
CA ASP A 182 26.39 -7.27 15.97
C ASP A 182 26.13 -6.16 14.95
N PRO A 183 24.97 -5.44 15.04
CA PRO A 183 24.67 -4.31 14.16
C PRO A 183 25.74 -3.19 14.23
N ASP A 184 26.40 -3.00 15.39
CA ASP A 184 27.44 -2.00 15.59
C ASP A 184 28.83 -2.46 15.09
N SER A 185 28.95 -3.72 14.64
CA SER A 185 30.19 -4.23 14.06
C SER A 185 30.48 -3.64 12.69
N THR A 186 31.73 -3.76 12.23
CA THR A 186 32.12 -3.35 10.87
C THR A 186 31.21 -3.98 9.79
N ILE A 187 30.79 -5.24 9.99
CA ILE A 187 29.87 -5.92 9.08
C ILE A 187 28.48 -5.27 9.13
N GLY A 188 27.95 -4.97 10.32
CA GLY A 188 26.67 -4.32 10.49
C GLY A 188 26.65 -2.92 9.85
N ILE A 189 27.67 -2.10 10.15
CA ILE A 189 27.85 -0.77 9.56
C ILE A 189 27.91 -0.84 8.02
N GLN A 190 28.69 -1.79 7.47
CA GLN A 190 28.79 -1.95 6.03
C GLN A 190 27.46 -2.39 5.40
N THR A 191 26.71 -3.26 6.07
CA THR A 191 25.40 -3.71 5.61
C THR A 191 24.40 -2.55 5.64
N GLY A 192 24.37 -1.74 6.71
CA GLY A 192 23.59 -0.52 6.79
C GLY A 192 23.91 0.47 5.68
N LYS A 193 25.21 0.64 5.37
CA LYS A 193 25.70 1.46 4.25
C LYS A 193 25.16 0.94 2.91
N ASN A 194 25.34 -0.34 2.60
CA ASN A 194 24.89 -0.94 1.34
C ASN A 194 23.39 -0.76 1.14
N TYR A 195 22.62 -0.98 2.21
CA TYR A 195 21.17 -0.74 2.21
C TYR A 195 20.84 0.71 1.88
N MET A 196 21.46 1.69 2.56
CA MET A 196 21.18 3.11 2.32
C MET A 196 21.63 3.60 0.96
N GLU A 197 22.77 3.12 0.44
CA GLU A 197 23.22 3.45 -0.91
C GLU A 197 22.24 2.95 -1.95
N TRP A 198 21.73 1.73 -1.81
CA TRP A 198 20.73 1.18 -2.70
C TRP A 198 19.40 1.96 -2.60
N VAL A 199 18.89 2.19 -1.39
CA VAL A 199 17.64 2.93 -1.18
C VAL A 199 17.74 4.35 -1.73
N ASN A 200 18.87 5.02 -1.53
CA ASN A 200 19.13 6.36 -2.08
C ASN A 200 19.22 6.35 -3.62
N SER A 201 19.74 5.28 -4.22
CA SER A 201 19.76 5.15 -5.68
C SER A 201 18.35 5.02 -6.27
N VAL A 202 17.43 4.42 -5.51
CA VAL A 202 16.02 4.21 -5.89
C VAL A 202 15.21 5.49 -5.76
N TYR A 203 15.21 6.11 -4.60
CA TYR A 203 14.35 7.27 -4.29
C TYR A 203 14.97 8.60 -4.74
N GLY A 204 16.29 8.68 -4.78
CA GLY A 204 17.00 9.92 -5.02
C GLY A 204 16.71 10.99 -3.97
N LYS A 205 17.29 12.18 -4.16
CA LYS A 205 17.09 13.32 -3.26
C LYS A 205 15.64 13.84 -3.29
N LYS A 206 15.02 13.83 -4.47
CA LYS A 206 13.65 14.33 -4.73
C LYS A 206 12.58 13.62 -3.90
N TYR A 207 12.69 12.31 -3.75
CA TYR A 207 11.69 11.47 -3.06
C TYR A 207 12.15 10.96 -1.69
N ALA A 208 13.25 11.50 -1.15
CA ALA A 208 13.81 11.07 0.14
C ALA A 208 12.81 11.20 1.30
N HIS A 209 11.99 12.26 1.32
CA HIS A 209 10.94 12.45 2.31
C HIS A 209 9.86 11.35 2.28
N LEU A 210 9.49 10.88 1.10
CA LEU A 210 8.55 9.75 0.95
C LEU A 210 9.15 8.44 1.46
N ARG A 211 10.44 8.19 1.16
CA ARG A 211 11.19 7.06 1.69
C ARG A 211 11.21 7.08 3.22
N THR A 212 11.59 8.22 3.81
CA THR A 212 11.67 8.38 5.27
C THR A 212 10.32 8.13 5.93
N LYS A 213 9.26 8.71 5.40
CA LYS A 213 7.90 8.53 5.91
C LYS A 213 7.40 7.08 5.74
N LYS A 214 7.71 6.43 4.61
CA LYS A 214 7.41 5.01 4.38
C LYS A 214 8.13 4.12 5.39
N TRP A 215 9.38 4.45 5.71
CA TRP A 215 10.14 3.77 6.76
C TRP A 215 9.49 3.91 8.12
N GLU A 216 9.26 5.15 8.59
CA GLU A 216 8.76 5.45 9.93
C GLU A 216 7.31 5.02 10.16
N LYS A 217 6.40 5.35 9.23
CA LYS A 217 4.95 5.15 9.37
C LYS A 217 4.42 3.90 8.66
N GLY A 218 5.25 3.27 7.86
CA GLY A 218 4.95 2.01 7.20
C GLY A 218 5.68 0.87 7.89
N PHE A 219 6.89 0.62 7.48
CA PHE A 219 7.70 -0.51 7.95
C PHE A 219 7.95 -0.49 9.46
N GLY A 220 8.23 0.68 10.06
CA GLY A 220 8.40 0.83 11.49
C GLY A 220 7.14 0.51 12.32
N GLU A 221 5.95 0.65 11.73
CA GLU A 221 4.68 0.24 12.31
C GLU A 221 4.25 -1.19 11.88
N GLY A 222 5.14 -1.94 11.22
CA GLY A 222 4.91 -3.32 10.77
C GLY A 222 4.09 -3.47 9.49
N LYS A 223 3.76 -2.37 8.78
CA LYS A 223 2.96 -2.41 7.56
C LYS A 223 3.83 -2.80 6.36
N GLY A 224 3.35 -3.74 5.54
CA GLY A 224 3.97 -4.09 4.26
C GLY A 224 5.32 -4.82 4.35
N LEU A 225 5.72 -5.32 5.52
CA LEU A 225 6.97 -6.05 5.69
C LEU A 225 6.97 -7.37 4.94
N GLU A 226 5.88 -8.12 5.03
CA GLU A 226 5.74 -9.43 4.37
C GLU A 226 5.78 -9.29 2.84
N ASP A 227 5.21 -8.21 2.30
CA ASP A 227 5.14 -7.94 0.86
C ASP A 227 6.53 -7.84 0.22
N ILE A 228 7.53 -7.42 1.00
CA ILE A 228 8.92 -7.24 0.55
C ILE A 228 9.89 -8.25 1.17
N GLY A 229 9.38 -9.27 1.88
CA GLY A 229 10.16 -10.34 2.47
C GLY A 229 10.96 -9.95 3.71
N LEU A 230 10.63 -8.82 4.35
CA LEU A 230 11.20 -8.41 5.64
C LEU A 230 10.39 -9.01 6.80
N THR A 231 11.07 -9.31 7.90
CA THR A 231 10.46 -9.68 9.18
C THR A 231 10.71 -8.60 10.22
N ALA A 232 9.93 -8.59 11.30
CA ALA A 232 10.15 -7.65 12.42
C ALA A 232 11.56 -7.79 13.02
N GLU A 233 12.12 -8.98 13.02
CA GLU A 233 13.48 -9.24 13.49
C GLU A 233 14.53 -8.60 12.58
N ILE A 234 14.40 -8.79 11.25
CA ILE A 234 15.28 -8.14 10.26
C ILE A 234 15.18 -6.61 10.40
N MET A 235 13.99 -6.08 10.55
CA MET A 235 13.77 -4.64 10.72
C MET A 235 14.48 -4.10 11.96
N THR A 236 14.31 -4.75 13.12
CA THR A 236 14.94 -4.33 14.37
C THR A 236 16.48 -4.35 14.27
N TRP A 237 17.03 -5.37 13.61
CA TRP A 237 18.47 -5.44 13.39
C TRP A 237 18.95 -4.35 12.41
N LEU A 238 18.23 -4.17 11.31
CA LEU A 238 18.58 -3.19 10.28
C LEU A 238 18.50 -1.74 10.81
N GLU A 239 17.51 -1.41 11.63
CA GLU A 239 17.43 -0.10 12.31
C GLU A 239 18.70 0.22 13.11
N LYS A 240 19.18 -0.76 13.89
CA LYS A 240 20.42 -0.60 14.65
C LYS A 240 21.64 -0.47 13.73
N ALA A 241 21.73 -1.27 12.68
CA ALA A 241 22.82 -1.19 11.71
C ALA A 241 22.83 0.15 10.95
N LEU A 242 21.66 0.71 10.64
CA LEU A 242 21.52 2.04 10.04
C LEU A 242 21.94 3.14 11.01
N ASP A 243 21.53 3.05 12.27
CA ASP A 243 21.97 3.99 13.33
C ASP A 243 23.48 3.97 13.48
N ALA A 244 24.09 2.78 13.52
CA ALA A 244 25.53 2.63 13.61
C ALA A 244 26.23 3.22 12.37
N TYR A 245 25.74 2.95 11.16
CA TYR A 245 26.27 3.53 9.93
C TYR A 245 26.22 5.06 9.90
N TRP A 246 25.07 5.66 10.28
CA TRP A 246 24.93 7.10 10.28
C TRP A 246 25.81 7.76 11.34
N LYS A 247 25.91 7.17 12.54
CA LYS A 247 26.83 7.63 13.57
C LYS A 247 28.28 7.59 13.09
N ASP A 248 28.72 6.44 12.59
CA ASP A 248 30.09 6.27 12.07
C ASP A 248 30.41 7.33 11.00
N ARG A 249 29.52 7.50 10.01
CA ARG A 249 29.69 8.45 8.93
C ARG A 249 29.74 9.89 9.42
N LEU A 250 28.82 10.31 10.28
CA LEU A 250 28.76 11.68 10.77
C LEU A 250 29.95 12.01 11.68
N TYR A 251 30.34 11.10 12.58
CA TYR A 251 31.52 11.31 13.42
C TYR A 251 32.81 11.36 12.61
N SER A 252 32.98 10.49 11.63
CA SER A 252 34.12 10.51 10.72
C SER A 252 34.26 11.83 9.96
N ILE A 253 33.15 12.52 9.65
CA ILE A 253 33.16 13.86 9.05
C ILE A 253 33.54 14.91 10.09
N LEU A 254 32.96 14.86 11.30
CA LEU A 254 33.24 15.82 12.38
C LEU A 254 34.70 15.74 12.88
N GLU A 255 35.33 14.58 12.86
CA GLU A 255 36.74 14.39 13.16
C GLU A 255 37.70 15.09 12.17
N GLN A 256 37.21 15.43 10.97
CA GLN A 256 37.97 16.15 9.95
C GLN A 256 37.97 17.69 10.18
N VAL A 257 37.11 18.19 11.08
CA VAL A 257 37.06 19.62 11.40
C VAL A 257 38.43 20.04 11.97
N GLY A 258 38.98 21.12 11.43
CA GLY A 258 40.34 21.61 11.79
C GLY A 258 41.50 20.84 11.12
N LYS A 259 41.25 19.66 10.52
CA LYS A 259 42.26 18.84 9.84
C LYS A 259 42.16 18.92 8.31
N ALA A 260 40.96 19.14 7.77
CA ALA A 260 40.67 19.29 6.34
C ALA A 260 40.12 20.70 6.05
N PRO A 261 40.16 21.16 4.78
CA PRO A 261 39.55 22.45 4.41
C PRO A 261 38.05 22.49 4.79
N ALA A 262 37.63 23.60 5.38
CA ALA A 262 36.24 23.76 5.87
C ALA A 262 35.20 23.54 4.76
N SER A 263 35.48 23.91 3.53
CA SER A 263 34.64 23.67 2.37
C SER A 263 34.44 22.16 2.08
N THR A 264 35.49 21.37 2.26
CA THR A 264 35.45 19.91 2.08
C THR A 264 34.56 19.27 3.15
N VAL A 265 34.77 19.64 4.43
CA VAL A 265 33.96 19.14 5.55
C VAL A 265 32.51 19.51 5.35
N LEU A 266 32.20 20.75 4.95
CA LEU A 266 30.84 21.23 4.69
C LEU A 266 30.18 20.43 3.54
N THR A 267 30.93 20.15 2.47
CA THR A 267 30.43 19.37 1.35
C THR A 267 30.07 17.94 1.79
N LEU A 268 30.94 17.29 2.56
CA LEU A 268 30.71 15.92 3.07
C LEU A 268 29.53 15.89 4.05
N TRP A 269 29.44 16.89 4.93
CA TRP A 269 28.34 17.03 5.88
C TRP A 269 27.00 17.21 5.18
N ASN A 270 26.91 18.16 4.26
CA ASN A 270 25.69 18.40 3.47
C ASN A 270 25.29 17.15 2.69
N LYS A 271 26.26 16.46 2.08
CA LYS A 271 25.98 15.21 1.38
C LYS A 271 25.43 14.14 2.30
N ALA A 272 25.98 13.98 3.51
CA ALA A 272 25.47 13.02 4.48
C ALA A 272 24.02 13.36 4.90
N LEU A 273 23.73 14.63 5.19
CA LEU A 273 22.38 15.08 5.54
C LEU A 273 21.39 14.96 4.36
N ASP A 274 21.84 15.22 3.13
CA ASP A 274 21.04 15.03 1.93
C ASP A 274 20.71 13.53 1.70
N ASP A 275 21.69 12.65 1.94
CA ASP A 275 21.51 11.21 1.85
C ASP A 275 20.54 10.68 2.94
N MET A 276 20.50 11.33 4.13
CA MET A 276 19.56 11.00 5.21
C MET A 276 18.14 11.48 4.93
N TYR A 277 17.97 12.76 4.59
CA TYR A 277 16.67 13.43 4.62
C TYR A 277 16.32 14.24 3.35
N GLY A 278 17.15 14.17 2.31
CA GLY A 278 16.89 14.87 1.06
C GLY A 278 16.82 16.39 1.25
N GLU A 279 15.65 16.98 1.03
CA GLU A 279 15.42 18.43 1.12
C GLU A 279 14.79 18.87 2.46
N GLU A 280 14.56 17.95 3.41
CA GLU A 280 13.90 18.25 4.69
C GLU A 280 14.84 19.00 5.67
N THR A 281 14.85 20.32 5.60
CA THR A 281 15.75 21.19 6.39
C THR A 281 15.54 21.07 7.90
N SER A 282 14.29 20.91 8.37
CA SER A 282 13.99 20.73 9.79
C SER A 282 14.64 19.49 10.40
N ARG A 283 14.69 18.38 9.66
CA ARG A 283 15.36 17.15 10.11
C ARG A 283 16.87 17.28 10.10
N LYS A 284 17.43 17.98 9.11
CA LYS A 284 18.85 18.28 9.06
C LYS A 284 19.28 19.16 10.25
N TYR A 285 18.45 20.13 10.61
CA TYR A 285 18.65 20.93 11.82
C TYR A 285 18.69 20.05 13.08
N ALA A 286 17.73 19.12 13.21
CA ALA A 286 17.70 18.23 14.38
C ALA A 286 18.96 17.36 14.51
N VAL A 287 19.54 16.88 13.39
CA VAL A 287 20.83 16.14 13.43
C VAL A 287 21.96 17.03 13.91
N CYS A 288 22.03 18.27 13.45
CA CYS A 288 23.03 19.21 13.93
C CYS A 288 22.88 19.51 15.44
N ASP A 289 21.64 19.67 15.91
CA ASP A 289 21.36 19.92 17.33
C ASP A 289 21.74 18.71 18.21
N ILE A 290 21.44 17.49 17.78
CA ILE A 290 21.87 16.25 18.45
C ILE A 290 23.40 16.20 18.53
N ALA A 291 24.10 16.46 17.42
CA ALA A 291 25.57 16.44 17.41
C ALA A 291 26.20 17.52 18.30
N LEU A 292 25.58 18.70 18.41
CA LEU A 292 26.02 19.75 19.31
C LEU A 292 25.94 19.37 20.79
N ASN A 293 24.97 18.55 21.16
CA ASN A 293 24.72 18.11 22.53
C ASN A 293 25.44 16.80 22.88
N ASP A 294 26.12 16.16 21.92
CA ASP A 294 26.83 14.89 22.15
C ASP A 294 28.25 15.17 22.72
N ASP A 295 28.55 14.55 23.86
CA ASP A 295 29.85 14.70 24.54
C ASP A 295 31.03 14.11 23.76
N LYS A 296 30.78 13.22 22.81
CA LYS A 296 31.80 12.61 21.93
C LYS A 296 32.29 13.57 20.83
N VAL A 297 31.55 14.62 20.55
CA VAL A 297 31.90 15.62 19.53
C VAL A 297 32.86 16.64 20.12
N SER A 298 33.99 16.86 19.44
CA SER A 298 35.04 17.77 19.93
C SER A 298 34.53 19.23 20.02
N PRO A 299 35.12 20.06 20.91
CA PRO A 299 34.78 21.49 21.02
C PRO A 299 34.93 22.25 19.70
N GLU A 300 35.93 21.91 18.88
CA GLU A 300 36.16 22.51 17.57
C GLU A 300 35.04 22.16 16.59
N ALA A 301 34.63 20.88 16.56
CA ALA A 301 33.51 20.43 15.72
C ALA A 301 32.18 21.06 16.17
N LYS A 302 31.96 21.21 17.49
CA LYS A 302 30.78 21.92 18.02
C LYS A 302 30.79 23.41 17.62
N ALA A 303 31.92 24.08 17.65
CA ALA A 303 32.02 25.45 17.19
C ALA A 303 31.75 25.59 15.70
N TRP A 304 32.26 24.66 14.90
CA TRP A 304 31.99 24.58 13.47
C TRP A 304 30.51 24.33 13.18
N LEU A 305 29.89 23.36 13.85
CA LEU A 305 28.43 23.06 13.70
C LEU A 305 27.57 24.29 14.01
N LYS A 306 27.92 25.06 15.09
CA LYS A 306 27.22 26.31 15.41
C LYS A 306 27.30 27.32 14.27
N SER A 307 28.45 27.41 13.59
CA SER A 307 28.65 28.37 12.48
C SER A 307 27.80 28.06 11.24
N ILE A 308 27.41 26.79 11.04
CA ILE A 308 26.61 26.37 9.89
C ILE A 308 25.14 26.16 10.22
N LEU A 309 24.77 26.16 11.51
CA LEU A 309 23.42 25.81 11.97
C LEU A 309 22.33 26.72 11.39
N ASP A 310 22.62 28.00 11.20
CA ASP A 310 21.68 29.00 10.71
C ASP A 310 21.25 28.73 9.25
N VAL A 311 22.03 27.97 8.48
CA VAL A 311 21.69 27.55 7.12
C VAL A 311 20.47 26.59 7.10
N TYR A 312 20.24 25.89 8.20
CA TYR A 312 19.13 24.89 8.31
C TYR A 312 17.92 25.42 9.10
N LYS A 313 17.95 26.69 9.54
CA LYS A 313 16.85 27.31 10.32
C LYS A 313 15.70 27.87 9.46
N MET A 314 15.73 27.71 8.13
CA MET A 314 14.69 28.23 7.23
C MET A 314 13.49 27.30 7.09
#